data_74e2eb89a2a4f163437f1228c58aa3c0
#
_entry.id   74e2eb89a2a4f163437f1228c58aa3c0
#
_cell.length_a   1.000
_cell.length_b   1.000
_cell.length_c   1.000
_cell.angle_alpha   90.00
_cell.angle_beta   90.00
_cell.angle_gamma   90.00
#
_symmetry.space_group_name_H-M   'P 1'
#
loop_
_entity.id
_entity.type
_entity.pdbx_description
1 polymer ?
#
loop_
_entity_poly.entity_id
_entity_poly.type
_entity_poly.pdbx_seq_one_letter_code
_entity_poly.pdbx_strand_id
1 'polypeptide(L)'
;FSSPESVLDRFTRNVLFPDTTYSNESGGDPAVIPELTYEKFIAFHRNYYHPANSYLYLYGDMDMAQKLTWLDQEYLGQYDREDCHADSAIAVQQPFEQPVQREITYSVTEEEGTKDRTYLSINTVVGTDLDPVLYVAFQILEYTLINAPGAPLKQALIDAGIGQDILGGYDCGILQPYFSVIAKNANPEQKGEFLAVVKGTLRRLADQGIDRKSLLAGLNLYEFRYREADYGS
;
A
#
# COMPACT_ATOMS: atom_id res chain seq x y z
N PHE A 1 7.47 -10.31 10.38
CA PHE A 1 8.76 -9.71 9.96
C PHE A 1 9.59 -10.63 9.07
N SER A 2 9.45 -11.95 9.20
CA SER A 2 10.33 -12.94 8.52
C SER A 2 9.70 -13.55 7.26
N SER A 3 8.40 -13.36 6.97
CA SER A 3 7.84 -13.89 5.72
C SER A 3 8.38 -13.12 4.52
N PRO A 4 8.67 -13.80 3.40
CA PRO A 4 9.19 -13.16 2.18
C PRO A 4 8.31 -12.01 1.69
N GLU A 5 6.99 -12.19 1.75
CA GLU A 5 6.01 -11.18 1.33
C GLU A 5 6.08 -9.93 2.22
N SER A 6 6.19 -10.10 3.54
CA SER A 6 6.33 -8.97 4.47
C SER A 6 7.65 -8.24 4.28
N VAL A 7 8.74 -8.96 3.98
CA VAL A 7 10.04 -8.35 3.65
C VAL A 7 9.92 -7.53 2.38
N LEU A 8 9.29 -8.08 1.33
CA LEU A 8 9.08 -7.39 0.06
C LEU A 8 8.23 -6.13 0.22
N ASP A 9 7.11 -6.21 0.96
CA ASP A 9 6.20 -5.09 1.17
C ASP A 9 6.90 -3.91 1.86
N ARG A 10 7.57 -4.16 2.99
CA ARG A 10 8.34 -3.12 3.70
C ARG A 10 9.43 -2.53 2.82
N PHE A 11 10.16 -3.37 2.10
CA PHE A 11 11.22 -2.92 1.20
C PHE A 11 10.66 -2.08 0.05
N THR A 12 9.52 -2.48 -0.51
CA THR A 12 8.83 -1.72 -1.56
C THR A 12 8.46 -0.33 -1.08
N ARG A 13 7.84 -0.20 0.10
CA ARG A 13 7.49 1.11 0.66
C ARG A 13 8.70 1.97 0.97
N ASN A 14 9.74 1.38 1.55
CA ASN A 14 11.00 2.09 1.80
C ASN A 14 11.64 2.64 0.52
N VAL A 15 11.62 1.87 -0.57
CA VAL A 15 12.18 2.27 -1.87
C VAL A 15 11.30 3.29 -2.58
N LEU A 16 9.98 3.16 -2.52
CA LEU A 16 9.05 4.09 -3.19
C LEU A 16 8.96 5.45 -2.48
N PHE A 17 9.12 5.48 -1.16
CA PHE A 17 8.86 6.66 -0.34
C PHE A 17 10.03 7.01 0.60
N PRO A 18 11.28 7.10 0.10
CA PRO A 18 12.45 7.28 0.96
C PRO A 18 12.45 8.58 1.76
N ASP A 19 11.75 9.62 1.28
CA ASP A 19 11.75 10.96 1.89
C ASP A 19 10.50 11.24 2.73
N THR A 20 9.67 10.22 2.98
CA THR A 20 8.42 10.38 3.74
C THR A 20 8.34 9.38 4.89
N THR A 21 7.35 9.56 5.78
CA THR A 21 7.08 8.64 6.90
C THR A 21 6.71 7.23 6.44
N TYR A 22 6.26 7.04 5.21
CA TYR A 22 5.95 5.72 4.65
C TYR A 22 7.18 4.83 4.45
N SER A 23 8.40 5.38 4.50
CA SER A 23 9.62 4.58 4.52
C SER A 23 9.81 3.78 5.81
N ASN A 24 9.13 4.18 6.88
CA ASN A 24 9.24 3.54 8.17
C ASN A 24 8.15 2.45 8.35
N GLU A 25 8.49 1.43 9.11
CA GLU A 25 7.53 0.40 9.52
C GLU A 25 6.63 0.93 10.65
N SER A 26 5.32 1.03 10.40
CA SER A 26 4.35 1.59 11.36
C SER A 26 4.20 0.74 12.62
N GLY A 27 4.38 -0.58 12.52
CA GLY A 27 4.35 -1.52 13.65
C GLY A 27 5.64 -1.57 14.46
N GLY A 28 6.66 -0.83 14.03
CA GLY A 28 8.00 -0.82 14.62
C GLY A 28 8.91 -1.94 14.11
N ASP A 29 10.17 -1.61 13.86
CA ASP A 29 11.18 -2.58 13.48
C ASP A 29 11.78 -3.23 14.74
N PRO A 30 11.70 -4.56 14.91
CA PRO A 30 12.30 -5.26 16.06
C PRO A 30 13.79 -4.99 16.28
N ALA A 31 14.53 -4.66 15.22
CA ALA A 31 15.94 -4.30 15.32
C ALA A 31 16.15 -2.90 15.91
N VAL A 32 15.19 -1.98 15.72
CA VAL A 32 15.28 -0.58 16.15
C VAL A 32 14.56 -0.33 17.48
N ILE A 33 13.47 -1.08 17.78
CA ILE A 33 12.71 -0.91 19.03
C ILE A 33 13.60 -0.90 20.29
N PRO A 34 14.63 -1.77 20.43
CA PRO A 34 15.50 -1.75 21.60
C PRO A 34 16.34 -0.49 21.78
N GLU A 35 16.45 0.35 20.74
CA GLU A 35 17.17 1.62 20.78
C GLU A 35 16.32 2.79 21.29
N LEU A 36 15.00 2.56 21.51
CA LEU A 36 14.11 3.55 22.07
C LEU A 36 14.43 3.78 23.55
N THR A 37 14.62 5.05 23.91
CA THR A 37 14.68 5.47 25.30
C THR A 37 13.31 5.92 25.80
N TYR A 38 13.13 5.91 27.12
CA TYR A 38 11.91 6.43 27.75
C TYR A 38 11.64 7.89 27.37
N GLU A 39 12.68 8.70 27.33
CA GLU A 39 12.60 10.13 27.01
C GLU A 39 12.12 10.35 25.55
N LYS A 40 12.66 9.59 24.60
CA LYS A 40 12.22 9.62 23.19
C LYS A 40 10.76 9.21 23.06
N PHE A 41 10.37 8.13 23.75
CA PHE A 41 9.01 7.63 23.73
C PHE A 41 8.01 8.67 24.27
N ILE A 42 8.29 9.27 25.43
CA ILE A 42 7.43 10.30 26.04
C ILE A 42 7.40 11.58 25.19
N ALA A 43 8.54 11.98 24.61
CA ALA A 43 8.59 13.16 23.74
C ALA A 43 7.70 12.96 22.48
N PHE A 44 7.78 11.78 21.86
CA PHE A 44 6.92 11.42 20.72
C PHE A 44 5.45 11.48 21.11
N HIS A 45 5.08 10.87 22.25
CA HIS A 45 3.71 10.88 22.73
C HIS A 45 3.20 12.32 22.95
N ARG A 46 3.98 13.18 23.61
CA ARG A 46 3.59 14.58 23.87
C ARG A 46 3.40 15.38 22.60
N ASN A 47 4.25 15.15 21.58
CA ASN A 47 4.19 15.90 20.34
C ASN A 47 2.99 15.52 19.47
N TYR A 48 2.63 14.24 19.42
CA TYR A 48 1.64 13.77 18.44
C TYR A 48 0.28 13.40 19.05
N TYR A 49 0.23 13.06 20.36
CA TYR A 49 -1.01 12.68 21.06
C TYR A 49 -1.66 13.84 21.79
N HIS A 50 -1.68 15.00 21.15
CA HIS A 50 -2.37 16.19 21.65
C HIS A 50 -3.78 16.26 21.05
N PRO A 51 -4.81 16.72 21.80
CA PRO A 51 -6.19 16.82 21.28
C PRO A 51 -6.31 17.66 20.02
N ALA A 52 -5.47 18.70 19.85
CA ALA A 52 -5.44 19.52 18.64
C ALA A 52 -4.98 18.72 17.38
N ASN A 53 -4.34 17.57 17.55
CA ASN A 53 -3.93 16.66 16.48
C ASN A 53 -4.87 15.44 16.38
N SER A 54 -6.14 15.57 16.78
CA SER A 54 -7.10 14.47 16.76
C SER A 54 -8.46 14.89 16.24
N TYR A 55 -9.21 13.90 15.73
CA TYR A 55 -10.63 14.02 15.44
C TYR A 55 -11.40 13.11 16.38
N LEU A 56 -12.37 13.68 17.10
CA LEU A 56 -13.26 12.94 17.98
C LEU A 56 -14.54 12.61 17.22
N TYR A 57 -14.85 11.33 17.10
CA TYR A 57 -16.08 10.84 16.50
C TYR A 57 -16.93 10.11 17.51
N LEU A 58 -18.15 10.62 17.74
CA LEU A 58 -19.14 10.02 18.65
C LEU A 58 -20.29 9.47 17.83
N TYR A 59 -20.60 8.20 18.00
CA TYR A 59 -21.67 7.51 17.30
C TYR A 59 -22.46 6.60 18.26
N GLY A 60 -23.79 6.59 18.10
CA GLY A 60 -24.69 5.74 18.85
C GLY A 60 -25.84 6.52 19.51
N ASP A 61 -26.73 5.78 20.18
CA ASP A 61 -27.83 6.36 20.96
C ASP A 61 -27.31 6.86 22.32
N MET A 62 -27.03 8.15 22.41
CA MET A 62 -26.46 8.78 23.61
C MET A 62 -26.94 10.24 23.78
N ASP A 63 -26.96 10.74 25.01
CA ASP A 63 -27.10 12.18 25.26
C ASP A 63 -25.82 12.90 24.84
N MET A 64 -25.83 13.47 23.64
CA MET A 64 -24.67 14.14 23.04
C MET A 64 -24.23 15.36 23.86
N ALA A 65 -25.17 16.14 24.42
CA ALA A 65 -24.86 17.31 25.25
C ALA A 65 -24.10 16.91 26.52
N GLN A 66 -24.55 15.86 27.18
CA GLN A 66 -23.85 15.32 28.35
C GLN A 66 -22.45 14.81 28.01
N LYS A 67 -22.30 14.11 26.88
CA LYS A 67 -21.00 13.58 26.46
C LYS A 67 -20.00 14.67 26.06
N LEU A 68 -20.46 15.69 25.35
CA LEU A 68 -19.61 16.84 25.00
C LEU A 68 -19.20 17.63 26.25
N THR A 69 -20.12 17.85 27.18
CA THR A 69 -19.80 18.51 28.45
C THR A 69 -18.77 17.71 29.25
N TRP A 70 -18.95 16.39 29.34
CA TRP A 70 -18.00 15.52 30.02
C TRP A 70 -16.62 15.55 29.37
N LEU A 71 -16.56 15.46 28.03
CA LEU A 71 -15.28 15.53 27.26
C LEU A 71 -14.56 16.85 27.50
N ASP A 72 -15.29 17.96 27.50
CA ASP A 72 -14.72 19.28 27.77
C ASP A 72 -14.18 19.39 29.21
N GLN A 73 -14.97 19.03 30.19
CA GLN A 73 -14.61 19.17 31.59
C GLN A 73 -13.49 18.22 32.04
N GLU A 74 -13.54 16.96 31.62
CA GLU A 74 -12.64 15.93 32.11
C GLU A 74 -11.35 15.80 31.27
N TYR A 75 -11.38 16.29 30.02
CA TYR A 75 -10.25 16.08 29.11
C TYR A 75 -9.85 17.33 28.31
N LEU A 76 -10.70 17.84 27.43
CA LEU A 76 -10.33 18.87 26.46
C LEU A 76 -10.04 20.23 27.11
N GLY A 77 -10.79 20.60 28.15
CA GLY A 77 -10.60 21.86 28.87
C GLY A 77 -9.26 22.00 29.62
N GLN A 78 -8.45 20.93 29.65
CA GLN A 78 -7.11 20.96 30.26
C GLN A 78 -6.02 21.34 29.21
N TYR A 79 -6.39 21.46 27.94
CA TYR A 79 -5.46 21.74 26.83
C TYR A 79 -5.80 23.05 26.16
N ASP A 80 -4.76 23.80 25.83
CA ASP A 80 -4.88 24.94 24.93
C ASP A 80 -4.85 24.48 23.47
N ARG A 81 -5.44 25.29 22.59
CA ARG A 81 -5.40 25.02 21.16
C ARG A 81 -3.99 25.24 20.65
N GLU A 82 -3.39 24.20 20.06
CA GLU A 82 -2.10 24.24 19.40
C GLU A 82 -2.26 23.91 17.90
N ASP A 83 -1.36 24.41 17.07
CA ASP A 83 -1.28 24.02 15.66
C ASP A 83 -0.27 22.88 15.52
N CYS A 84 -0.79 21.65 15.63
CA CYS A 84 0.00 20.41 15.49
C CYS A 84 0.06 19.90 14.05
N HIS A 85 -0.65 20.53 13.12
CA HIS A 85 -0.82 19.96 11.76
C HIS A 85 0.45 19.98 10.92
N ALA A 86 1.31 20.98 11.11
CA ALA A 86 2.54 21.12 10.34
C ALA A 86 3.49 19.92 10.52
N ASP A 87 3.58 19.41 11.76
CA ASP A 87 4.51 18.33 12.12
C ASP A 87 3.94 16.94 11.84
N SER A 88 2.62 16.83 11.71
CA SER A 88 1.93 15.56 11.42
C SER A 88 1.55 15.37 9.94
N ALA A 89 1.70 16.40 9.12
CA ALA A 89 1.39 16.33 7.70
C ALA A 89 2.36 15.39 6.95
N ILE A 90 1.79 14.51 6.11
CA ILE A 90 2.60 13.64 5.27
C ILE A 90 3.02 14.40 4.02
N ALA A 91 4.33 14.51 3.81
CA ALA A 91 4.87 15.10 2.60
C ALA A 91 4.64 14.20 1.38
N VAL A 92 4.45 14.82 0.21
CA VAL A 92 4.39 14.11 -1.06
C VAL A 92 5.80 13.73 -1.51
N GLN A 93 6.03 12.43 -1.73
CA GLN A 93 7.27 11.92 -2.32
C GLN A 93 7.45 12.48 -3.72
N GLN A 94 8.59 13.10 -3.97
CA GLN A 94 8.90 13.61 -5.31
C GLN A 94 9.20 12.46 -6.29
N PRO A 95 8.81 12.59 -7.56
CA PRO A 95 9.10 11.58 -8.57
C PRO A 95 10.60 11.34 -8.72
N PHE A 96 10.99 10.09 -8.94
CA PHE A 96 12.36 9.78 -9.31
C PHE A 96 12.65 10.23 -10.75
N GLU A 97 13.86 10.77 -11.00
CA GLU A 97 14.28 11.15 -12.35
C GLU A 97 14.40 9.96 -13.30
N GLN A 98 14.73 8.79 -12.76
CA GLN A 98 14.88 7.53 -13.49
C GLN A 98 14.32 6.37 -12.69
N PRO A 99 13.89 5.27 -13.34
CA PRO A 99 13.47 4.06 -12.64
C PRO A 99 14.56 3.55 -11.69
N VAL A 100 14.21 3.30 -10.46
CA VAL A 100 15.11 2.81 -9.42
C VAL A 100 15.06 1.27 -9.41
N GLN A 101 16.23 0.62 -9.40
CA GLN A 101 16.36 -0.81 -9.19
C GLN A 101 17.03 -1.09 -7.85
N ARG A 102 16.42 -1.97 -7.07
CA ARG A 102 16.93 -2.40 -5.76
C ARG A 102 16.75 -3.90 -5.59
N GLU A 103 17.58 -4.48 -4.77
CA GLU A 103 17.56 -5.89 -4.43
C GLU A 103 17.74 -6.05 -2.93
N ILE A 104 17.04 -7.00 -2.35
CA ILE A 104 17.15 -7.40 -0.96
C ILE A 104 17.13 -8.92 -0.88
N THR A 105 17.81 -9.46 0.10
CA THR A 105 17.80 -10.91 0.40
C THR A 105 16.86 -11.19 1.56
N TYR A 106 16.27 -12.37 1.56
CA TYR A 106 15.52 -12.91 2.67
C TYR A 106 15.99 -14.32 3.00
N SER A 107 15.73 -14.77 4.21
CA SER A 107 16.18 -16.07 4.69
C SER A 107 15.31 -17.20 4.17
N VAL A 108 15.92 -18.26 3.72
CA VAL A 108 15.31 -19.56 3.41
C VAL A 108 16.00 -20.65 4.22
N THR A 109 15.36 -21.79 4.44
CA THR A 109 16.00 -22.93 5.08
C THR A 109 16.95 -23.64 4.10
N GLU A 110 17.94 -24.36 4.61
CA GLU A 110 18.87 -25.13 3.76
C GLU A 110 18.14 -26.17 2.91
N GLU A 111 17.08 -26.77 3.46
CA GLU A 111 16.27 -27.78 2.78
C GLU A 111 15.48 -27.19 1.58
N GLU A 112 15.05 -25.94 1.69
CA GLU A 112 14.29 -25.27 0.62
C GLU A 112 15.16 -24.86 -0.57
N GLY A 113 16.44 -24.59 -0.34
CA GLY A 113 17.37 -24.07 -1.37
C GLY A 113 16.93 -22.70 -1.92
N THR A 114 17.62 -22.25 -2.95
CA THR A 114 17.40 -20.90 -3.54
C THR A 114 16.66 -20.91 -4.88
N LYS A 115 16.51 -22.08 -5.50
CA LYS A 115 15.83 -22.21 -6.79
C LYS A 115 14.33 -21.96 -6.64
N ASP A 116 13.76 -21.21 -7.58
CA ASP A 116 12.33 -20.85 -7.58
C ASP A 116 11.90 -20.16 -6.27
N ARG A 117 12.76 -19.27 -5.74
CA ARG A 117 12.51 -18.53 -4.49
C ARG A 117 12.63 -17.02 -4.65
N THR A 118 12.82 -16.53 -5.85
CA THR A 118 12.93 -15.10 -6.12
C THR A 118 11.54 -14.47 -6.28
N TYR A 119 11.39 -13.29 -5.72
CA TYR A 119 10.27 -12.40 -6.00
C TYR A 119 10.76 -11.31 -6.96
N LEU A 120 10.12 -11.20 -8.12
CA LEU A 120 10.35 -10.11 -9.06
C LEU A 120 9.17 -9.15 -8.97
N SER A 121 9.43 -7.87 -8.74
CA SER A 121 8.35 -6.88 -8.65
C SER A 121 8.62 -5.63 -9.46
N ILE A 122 7.56 -5.04 -9.99
CA ILE A 122 7.53 -3.69 -10.54
C ILE A 122 6.46 -2.91 -9.81
N ASN A 123 6.82 -1.74 -9.30
CA ASN A 123 5.98 -0.92 -8.45
C ASN A 123 5.96 0.50 -9.00
N THR A 124 4.80 1.14 -9.04
CA THR A 124 4.65 2.49 -9.61
C THR A 124 3.68 3.29 -8.77
N VAL A 125 4.12 4.43 -8.28
CA VAL A 125 3.25 5.41 -7.59
C VAL A 125 2.28 6.00 -8.58
N VAL A 126 1.01 6.13 -8.19
CA VAL A 126 -0.10 6.56 -9.06
C VAL A 126 -0.82 7.75 -8.43
N GLY A 127 -0.31 8.94 -8.70
CA GLY A 127 -0.96 10.17 -8.23
C GLY A 127 -1.13 10.25 -6.72
N THR A 128 -2.29 10.74 -6.29
CA THR A 128 -2.69 10.80 -4.88
C THR A 128 -4.10 10.22 -4.70
N ASP A 129 -4.43 9.79 -3.49
CA ASP A 129 -5.77 9.30 -3.10
C ASP A 129 -6.83 10.42 -3.07
N LEU A 130 -6.41 11.68 -3.24
CA LEU A 130 -7.29 12.84 -3.31
C LEU A 130 -8.04 12.96 -4.66
N ASP A 131 -7.65 12.17 -5.66
CA ASP A 131 -8.38 12.05 -6.93
C ASP A 131 -9.31 10.83 -6.89
N PRO A 132 -10.62 11.01 -6.63
CA PRO A 132 -11.55 9.89 -6.49
C PRO A 132 -11.77 9.12 -7.78
N VAL A 133 -11.60 9.76 -8.95
CA VAL A 133 -11.74 9.08 -10.24
C VAL A 133 -10.55 8.15 -10.49
N LEU A 134 -9.35 8.65 -10.26
CA LEU A 134 -8.14 7.87 -10.40
C LEU A 134 -8.12 6.71 -9.39
N TYR A 135 -8.52 6.97 -8.15
CA TYR A 135 -8.64 5.98 -7.09
C TYR A 135 -9.53 4.79 -7.49
N VAL A 136 -10.76 5.05 -7.93
CA VAL A 136 -11.68 3.99 -8.37
C VAL A 136 -11.22 3.32 -9.66
N ALA A 137 -10.66 4.09 -10.61
CA ALA A 137 -10.15 3.56 -11.87
C ALA A 137 -9.04 2.52 -11.64
N PHE A 138 -8.09 2.78 -10.73
CA PHE A 138 -7.01 1.84 -10.43
C PHE A 138 -7.47 0.61 -9.66
N GLN A 139 -8.50 0.69 -8.83
CA GLN A 139 -9.14 -0.49 -8.23
C GLN A 139 -9.76 -1.41 -9.30
N ILE A 140 -10.45 -0.82 -10.29
CA ILE A 140 -11.04 -1.57 -11.40
C ILE A 140 -9.93 -2.17 -12.28
N LEU A 141 -8.85 -1.43 -12.53
CA LEU A 141 -7.69 -1.91 -13.29
C LEU A 141 -6.97 -3.05 -12.57
N GLU A 142 -6.78 -2.97 -11.26
CA GLU A 142 -6.23 -4.06 -10.46
C GLU A 142 -6.99 -5.35 -10.69
N TYR A 143 -8.30 -5.32 -10.50
CA TYR A 143 -9.15 -6.48 -10.74
C TYR A 143 -9.01 -6.99 -12.18
N THR A 144 -9.15 -6.11 -13.15
CA THR A 144 -9.19 -6.46 -14.57
C THR A 144 -7.87 -6.99 -15.10
N LEU A 145 -6.75 -6.43 -14.62
CA LEU A 145 -5.41 -6.77 -15.13
C LEU A 145 -4.75 -7.94 -14.40
N ILE A 146 -5.09 -8.17 -13.12
CA ILE A 146 -4.38 -9.12 -12.25
C ILE A 146 -5.34 -10.16 -11.64
N ASN A 147 -6.47 -9.72 -11.05
CA ASN A 147 -7.26 -10.57 -10.16
C ASN A 147 -8.43 -11.30 -10.83
N ALA A 148 -8.93 -10.80 -11.97
CA ALA A 148 -10.01 -11.47 -12.70
C ALA A 148 -9.55 -12.82 -13.30
N PRO A 149 -10.45 -13.79 -13.46
CA PRO A 149 -10.15 -14.99 -14.22
C PRO A 149 -9.66 -14.66 -15.63
N GLY A 150 -8.47 -15.15 -16.02
CA GLY A 150 -7.85 -14.85 -17.30
C GLY A 150 -7.32 -13.41 -17.44
N ALA A 151 -7.08 -12.74 -16.33
CA ALA A 151 -6.51 -11.40 -16.32
C ALA A 151 -5.22 -11.29 -17.14
N PRO A 152 -5.10 -10.31 -18.04
CA PRO A 152 -4.08 -10.31 -19.10
C PRO A 152 -2.64 -10.22 -18.60
N LEU A 153 -2.35 -9.52 -17.51
CA LEU A 153 -1.01 -9.49 -16.94
C LEU A 153 -0.65 -10.82 -16.29
N LYS A 154 -1.56 -11.35 -15.49
CA LYS A 154 -1.38 -12.66 -14.84
C LYS A 154 -1.17 -13.74 -15.87
N GLN A 155 -2.04 -13.79 -16.88
CA GLN A 155 -1.96 -14.81 -17.93
C GLN A 155 -0.66 -14.71 -18.75
N ALA A 156 -0.26 -13.50 -19.15
CA ALA A 156 0.96 -13.32 -19.94
C ALA A 156 2.22 -13.77 -19.18
N LEU A 157 2.29 -13.54 -17.87
CA LEU A 157 3.43 -13.99 -17.05
C LEU A 157 3.41 -15.51 -16.82
N ILE A 158 2.23 -16.11 -16.64
CA ILE A 158 2.08 -17.56 -16.55
C ILE A 158 2.47 -18.23 -17.86
N ASP A 159 2.02 -17.72 -19.00
CA ASP A 159 2.33 -18.27 -20.34
C ASP A 159 3.83 -18.17 -20.66
N ALA A 160 4.50 -17.15 -20.12
CA ALA A 160 5.96 -17.00 -20.21
C ALA A 160 6.73 -17.87 -19.21
N GLY A 161 6.06 -18.61 -18.32
CA GLY A 161 6.71 -19.43 -17.31
C GLY A 161 7.46 -18.62 -16.23
N ILE A 162 7.06 -17.39 -15.99
CA ILE A 162 7.71 -16.48 -15.03
C ILE A 162 7.04 -16.58 -13.67
N GLY A 163 7.77 -17.14 -12.71
CA GLY A 163 7.23 -17.42 -11.37
C GLY A 163 6.21 -18.56 -11.35
N GLN A 164 5.83 -18.95 -10.16
CA GLN A 164 4.83 -19.99 -9.93
C GLN A 164 3.45 -19.40 -9.60
N ASP A 165 3.43 -18.16 -9.11
CA ASP A 165 2.20 -17.37 -8.91
C ASP A 165 2.46 -15.91 -9.20
N ILE A 166 1.41 -15.23 -9.65
CA ILE A 166 1.42 -13.81 -9.95
C ILE A 166 0.50 -13.09 -8.97
N LEU A 167 1.11 -12.23 -8.21
CA LEU A 167 0.48 -11.36 -7.24
C LEU A 167 0.54 -9.92 -7.74
N GLY A 168 -0.16 -9.06 -7.08
CA GLY A 168 -0.11 -7.63 -7.31
C GLY A 168 -1.34 -6.96 -6.74
N GLY A 169 -1.33 -5.66 -6.76
CA GLY A 169 -2.42 -4.92 -6.19
C GLY A 169 -2.25 -3.41 -6.35
N TYR A 170 -3.30 -2.73 -5.98
CA TYR A 170 -3.35 -1.29 -5.83
C TYR A 170 -3.42 -0.97 -4.34
N ASP A 171 -2.27 -0.61 -3.75
CA ASP A 171 -2.22 -0.15 -2.36
C ASP A 171 -2.71 1.30 -2.30
N CYS A 172 -3.97 1.45 -1.91
CA CYS A 172 -4.68 2.72 -1.93
C CYS A 172 -4.99 3.27 -0.52
N GLY A 173 -4.46 2.66 0.53
CA GLY A 173 -4.63 3.11 1.92
C GLY A 173 -3.66 4.21 2.36
N ILE A 174 -2.94 4.84 1.45
CA ILE A 174 -1.91 5.86 1.70
C ILE A 174 -2.08 7.05 0.78
N LEU A 175 -1.51 8.22 1.16
CA LEU A 175 -1.65 9.48 0.41
C LEU A 175 -1.26 9.36 -1.07
N GLN A 176 -0.20 8.61 -1.37
CA GLN A 176 0.24 8.33 -2.73
C GLN A 176 0.14 6.83 -3.02
N PRO A 177 -1.02 6.38 -3.51
CA PRO A 177 -1.23 4.98 -3.87
C PRO A 177 -0.18 4.46 -4.86
N TYR A 178 0.10 3.18 -4.81
CA TYR A 178 0.98 2.54 -5.80
C TYR A 178 0.39 1.24 -6.33
N PHE A 179 0.73 0.95 -7.58
CA PHE A 179 0.34 -0.27 -8.26
C PHE A 179 1.52 -1.22 -8.38
N SER A 180 1.32 -2.48 -8.04
CA SER A 180 2.35 -3.52 -8.02
C SER A 180 1.99 -4.70 -8.91
N VAL A 181 2.99 -5.25 -9.60
CA VAL A 181 2.93 -6.56 -10.25
C VAL A 181 4.10 -7.39 -9.74
N ILE A 182 3.81 -8.57 -9.20
CA ILE A 182 4.79 -9.40 -8.50
C ILE A 182 4.73 -10.82 -9.06
N ALA A 183 5.88 -11.33 -9.53
CA ALA A 183 6.05 -12.76 -9.81
C ALA A 183 6.69 -13.43 -8.60
N LYS A 184 5.96 -14.35 -7.99
CA LYS A 184 6.38 -15.14 -6.83
C LYS A 184 7.02 -16.44 -7.27
N ASN A 185 8.06 -16.88 -6.57
CA ASN A 185 8.78 -18.12 -6.85
C ASN A 185 9.35 -18.15 -8.28
N ALA A 186 9.90 -17.05 -8.72
CA ALA A 186 10.68 -16.89 -9.95
C ALA A 186 12.17 -17.19 -9.71
N ASN A 187 13.00 -16.93 -10.72
CA ASN A 187 14.45 -16.96 -10.62
C ASN A 187 15.06 -15.61 -11.03
N PRO A 188 16.26 -15.24 -10.52
CA PRO A 188 16.88 -13.94 -10.80
C PRO A 188 17.09 -13.68 -12.31
N GLU A 189 17.39 -14.73 -13.09
CA GLU A 189 17.64 -14.66 -14.53
C GLU A 189 16.39 -14.21 -15.31
N GLN A 190 15.21 -14.43 -14.77
CA GLN A 190 13.92 -14.07 -15.39
C GLN A 190 13.59 -12.57 -15.26
N LYS A 191 14.39 -11.77 -14.55
CA LYS A 191 14.13 -10.34 -14.31
C LYS A 191 13.93 -9.54 -15.61
N GLY A 192 14.79 -9.74 -16.61
CA GLY A 192 14.69 -9.05 -17.89
C GLY A 192 13.41 -9.39 -18.66
N GLU A 193 13.08 -10.67 -18.70
CA GLU A 193 11.88 -11.18 -19.35
C GLU A 193 10.61 -10.73 -18.63
N PHE A 194 10.59 -10.78 -17.28
CA PHE A 194 9.51 -10.26 -16.47
C PHE A 194 9.17 -8.80 -16.81
N LEU A 195 10.19 -7.93 -16.86
CA LEU A 195 10.00 -6.53 -17.21
C LEU A 195 9.49 -6.36 -18.67
N ALA A 196 10.00 -7.16 -19.60
CA ALA A 196 9.58 -7.12 -21.00
C ALA A 196 8.11 -7.54 -21.16
N VAL A 197 7.70 -8.64 -20.51
CA VAL A 197 6.33 -9.16 -20.56
C VAL A 197 5.35 -8.16 -19.92
N VAL A 198 5.63 -7.63 -18.73
CA VAL A 198 4.77 -6.64 -18.09
C VAL A 198 4.61 -5.40 -18.97
N LYS A 199 5.72 -4.78 -19.38
CA LYS A 199 5.69 -3.55 -20.19
C LYS A 199 5.05 -3.79 -21.57
N GLY A 200 5.34 -4.91 -22.20
CA GLY A 200 4.76 -5.30 -23.50
C GLY A 200 3.25 -5.50 -23.41
N THR A 201 2.77 -6.18 -22.36
CA THR A 201 1.35 -6.41 -22.14
C THR A 201 0.62 -5.10 -21.85
N LEU A 202 1.15 -4.25 -20.98
CA LEU A 202 0.55 -2.94 -20.69
C LEU A 202 0.48 -2.04 -21.93
N ARG A 203 1.56 -2.00 -22.74
CA ARG A 203 1.58 -1.23 -23.98
C ARG A 203 0.53 -1.75 -24.97
N ARG A 204 0.46 -3.06 -25.18
CA ARG A 204 -0.57 -3.68 -26.04
C ARG A 204 -1.97 -3.34 -25.58
N LEU A 205 -2.25 -3.38 -24.27
CA LEU A 205 -3.56 -3.04 -23.73
C LEU A 205 -3.88 -1.53 -23.86
N ALA A 206 -2.87 -0.66 -23.75
CA ALA A 206 -3.04 0.77 -23.99
C ALA A 206 -3.39 1.07 -25.47
N ASP A 207 -2.74 0.35 -26.41
CA ASP A 207 -2.95 0.54 -27.84
C ASP A 207 -4.26 -0.10 -28.37
N GLN A 208 -4.61 -1.28 -27.87
CA GLN A 208 -5.72 -2.10 -28.37
C GLN A 208 -6.98 -2.02 -27.50
N GLY A 209 -6.87 -1.48 -26.31
CA GLY A 209 -7.92 -1.47 -25.29
C GLY A 209 -7.96 -2.75 -24.46
N ILE A 210 -8.68 -2.66 -23.35
CA ILE A 210 -8.97 -3.76 -22.45
C ILE A 210 -10.27 -4.45 -22.92
N ASP A 211 -10.38 -5.76 -22.74
CA ASP A 211 -11.62 -6.48 -23.05
C ASP A 211 -12.81 -5.87 -22.30
N ARG A 212 -13.82 -5.51 -23.07
CA ARG A 212 -15.00 -4.81 -22.54
C ARG A 212 -15.76 -5.61 -21.49
N LYS A 213 -15.84 -6.94 -21.63
CA LYS A 213 -16.56 -7.77 -20.67
C LYS A 213 -15.83 -7.83 -19.33
N SER A 214 -14.51 -7.97 -19.36
CA SER A 214 -13.68 -7.95 -18.17
C SER A 214 -13.73 -6.60 -17.46
N LEU A 215 -13.70 -5.50 -18.21
CA LEU A 215 -13.83 -4.16 -17.66
C LEU A 215 -15.21 -3.95 -17.01
N LEU A 216 -16.29 -4.35 -17.67
CA LEU A 216 -17.65 -4.27 -17.11
C LEU A 216 -17.81 -5.16 -15.86
N ALA A 217 -17.18 -6.32 -15.83
CA ALA A 217 -17.19 -7.17 -14.64
C ALA A 217 -16.52 -6.48 -13.45
N GLY A 218 -15.37 -5.82 -13.67
CA GLY A 218 -14.71 -5.00 -12.64
C GLY A 218 -15.55 -3.83 -12.17
N LEU A 219 -16.15 -3.08 -13.10
CA LEU A 219 -17.07 -1.98 -12.78
C LEU A 219 -18.25 -2.46 -11.91
N ASN A 220 -18.92 -3.53 -12.32
CA ASN A 220 -20.05 -4.07 -11.58
C ASN A 220 -19.66 -4.57 -10.19
N LEU A 221 -18.47 -5.20 -10.06
CA LEU A 221 -17.95 -5.66 -8.78
C LEU A 221 -17.76 -4.48 -7.80
N TYR A 222 -17.12 -3.41 -8.25
CA TYR A 222 -16.88 -2.25 -7.40
C TYR A 222 -18.14 -1.43 -7.15
N GLU A 223 -19.02 -1.28 -8.14
CA GLU A 223 -20.34 -0.68 -7.93
C GLU A 223 -21.13 -1.45 -6.85
N PHE A 224 -21.13 -2.77 -6.92
CA PHE A 224 -21.78 -3.61 -5.91
C PHE A 224 -21.16 -3.40 -4.52
N ARG A 225 -19.84 -3.46 -4.40
CA ARG A 225 -19.12 -3.23 -3.14
C ARG A 225 -19.46 -1.88 -2.51
N TYR A 226 -19.44 -0.81 -3.31
CA TYR A 226 -19.76 0.54 -2.81
C TYR A 226 -21.23 0.71 -2.44
N ARG A 227 -22.17 0.02 -3.12
CA ARG A 227 -23.59 0.06 -2.78
C ARG A 227 -23.95 -0.73 -1.55
N GLU A 228 -23.37 -1.90 -1.39
CA GLU A 228 -23.56 -2.75 -0.19
C GLU A 228 -22.88 -2.13 1.03
N ALA A 229 -21.87 -1.31 0.83
CA ALA A 229 -21.06 -0.69 1.90
C ALA A 229 -20.53 -1.74 2.91
N ASP A 230 -20.31 -2.97 2.45
CA ASP A 230 -19.74 -4.05 3.24
C ASP A 230 -18.21 -3.93 3.21
N TYR A 231 -17.67 -3.22 4.17
CA TYR A 231 -16.23 -3.00 4.30
C TYR A 231 -15.54 -4.05 5.20
N GLY A 232 -16.20 -5.16 5.41
CA GLY A 232 -15.76 -6.21 6.30
C GLY A 232 -16.14 -5.93 7.78
N SER A 233 -16.33 -6.97 8.52
CA SER A 233 -16.58 -6.94 9.97
C SER A 233 -15.27 -7.04 10.74
#